data_8a6842977617f6db7cc28bdd19fcb518
#
_entry.id   8a6842977617f6db7cc28bdd19fcb518
#
_cell.length_a   1.000
_cell.length_b   1.000
_cell.length_c   1.000
_cell.angle_alpha   90.00
_cell.angle_beta   90.00
_cell.angle_gamma   90.00
#
_symmetry.space_group_name_H-M   'P 1'
#
loop_
_entity.id
_entity.type
_entity.pdbx_description
1 polymer ?
#
loop_
_entity_poly.entity_id
_entity_poly.type
_entity_poly.pdbx_seq_one_letter_code
_entity_poly.pdbx_strand_id
1 'polypeptide(L)'
;MKLLIVFNLSIFFAGQAYAQNSINLDTVFVGNNGNEADATGYGAVSYDYYIGKHEVTNSEYSSFLNAIAATDTYGLWHKSMSIEQTGSSGDFTYSVVDGKGEHPVVRVNFFDAARFANWLMNG
;
A
#
# COMPACT_ATOMS: atom_id res chain seq x y z
N MET A 1 56.66 -8.90 6.51
CA MET A 1 55.50 -8.65 7.37
C MET A 1 54.58 -7.64 6.68
N LYS A 2 53.52 -8.09 6.05
CA LYS A 2 52.56 -7.22 5.31
C LYS A 2 51.45 -6.80 6.27
N LEU A 3 51.38 -5.51 6.59
CA LEU A 3 50.32 -4.91 7.39
C LEU A 3 49.05 -4.77 6.53
N LEU A 4 48.03 -5.58 6.76
CA LEU A 4 46.72 -5.49 6.11
C LEU A 4 45.88 -4.49 6.90
N ILE A 5 45.72 -3.28 6.39
CA ILE A 5 44.82 -2.29 6.95
C ILE A 5 43.43 -2.59 6.37
N VAL A 6 42.56 -3.18 7.18
CA VAL A 6 41.12 -3.34 6.88
C VAL A 6 40.44 -2.04 7.21
N PHE A 7 40.09 -1.25 6.20
CA PHE A 7 39.18 -0.12 6.37
C PHE A 7 37.76 -0.66 6.57
N ASN A 8 37.31 -0.67 7.81
CA ASN A 8 35.91 -0.86 8.12
C ASN A 8 35.17 0.46 7.84
N LEU A 9 34.62 0.60 6.64
CA LEU A 9 33.73 1.70 6.31
C LEU A 9 32.35 1.36 6.89
N SER A 10 32.16 1.64 8.18
CA SER A 10 30.84 1.64 8.80
C SER A 10 30.06 2.84 8.28
N ILE A 11 29.30 2.65 7.21
CA ILE A 11 28.31 3.63 6.77
C ILE A 11 27.19 3.59 7.81
N PHE A 12 27.23 4.52 8.75
CA PHE A 12 26.07 4.85 9.59
C PHE A 12 25.02 5.49 8.69
N PHE A 13 24.11 4.70 8.15
CA PHE A 13 22.81 5.22 7.78
C PHE A 13 22.12 5.60 9.09
N ALA A 14 22.06 6.89 9.37
CA ALA A 14 21.08 7.43 10.28
C ALA A 14 19.73 7.18 9.61
N GLY A 15 19.22 5.95 9.76
CA GLY A 15 17.88 5.58 9.37
C GLY A 15 16.94 6.44 10.20
N GLN A 16 16.35 7.44 9.57
CA GLN A 16 15.06 7.93 10.04
C GLN A 16 14.19 6.69 10.05
N ALA A 17 13.84 6.22 11.23
CA ALA A 17 12.81 5.22 11.39
C ALA A 17 11.50 5.91 10.98
N TYR A 18 11.22 5.86 9.68
CA TYR A 18 9.85 6.01 9.26
C TYR A 18 9.11 4.85 9.95
N ALA A 19 8.21 5.19 10.85
CA ALA A 19 7.26 4.21 11.34
C ALA A 19 6.51 3.73 10.10
N GLN A 20 6.98 2.62 9.53
CA GLN A 20 6.19 1.88 8.57
C GLN A 20 4.96 1.41 9.34
N ASN A 21 3.86 2.12 9.18
CA ASN A 21 2.55 1.57 9.46
C ASN A 21 2.31 0.50 8.38
N SER A 22 3.03 -0.61 8.51
CA SER A 22 2.88 -1.75 7.62
C SER A 22 1.54 -2.39 7.92
N ILE A 23 0.56 -2.10 7.09
CA ILE A 23 -0.62 -2.95 7.05
C ILE A 23 -0.18 -4.31 6.53
N ASN A 24 -0.62 -5.36 7.18
CA ASN A 24 -0.35 -6.74 6.77
C ASN A 24 -1.57 -7.25 6.00
N LEU A 25 -1.55 -7.11 4.67
CA LEU A 25 -2.58 -7.71 3.82
C LEU A 25 -2.45 -9.23 3.84
N ASP A 26 -3.57 -9.91 4.14
CA ASP A 26 -3.66 -11.35 3.94
C ASP A 26 -3.67 -11.64 2.44
N THR A 27 -2.61 -12.30 1.96
CA THR A 27 -2.41 -12.56 0.53
C THR A 27 -2.38 -14.04 0.25
N VAL A 28 -2.76 -14.42 -0.97
CA VAL A 28 -2.60 -15.78 -1.49
C VAL A 28 -1.64 -15.78 -2.67
N PHE A 29 -0.83 -16.82 -2.74
CA PHE A 29 0.05 -17.05 -3.86
C PHE A 29 -0.75 -17.56 -5.06
N VAL A 30 -0.53 -16.92 -6.21
CA VAL A 30 -1.07 -17.34 -7.51
C VAL A 30 0.08 -17.81 -8.39
N GLY A 31 0.19 -19.11 -8.54
CA GLY A 31 1.10 -19.79 -9.44
C GLY A 31 0.45 -20.00 -10.81
N ASN A 32 0.94 -21.00 -11.55
CA ASN A 32 0.53 -21.30 -12.93
C ASN A 32 1.10 -20.28 -13.93
N ASN A 33 2.34 -19.89 -13.69
CA ASN A 33 3.14 -19.07 -14.60
C ASN A 33 3.13 -19.67 -16.02
N GLY A 34 2.86 -18.83 -17.01
CA GLY A 34 2.80 -19.24 -18.41
C GLY A 34 1.49 -19.94 -18.82
N ASN A 35 0.42 -19.79 -18.05
CA ASN A 35 -0.90 -20.26 -18.45
C ASN A 35 -1.33 -19.64 -19.79
N GLU A 36 -2.10 -20.40 -20.56
CA GLU A 36 -2.66 -19.93 -21.83
C GLU A 36 -3.77 -18.87 -21.58
N ALA A 37 -3.92 -17.96 -22.53
CA ALA A 37 -5.03 -17.03 -22.56
C ALA A 37 -6.36 -17.80 -22.75
N ASP A 38 -7.44 -17.24 -22.25
CA ASP A 38 -8.78 -17.76 -22.49
C ASP A 38 -9.26 -17.47 -23.93
N ALA A 39 -10.49 -17.88 -24.25
CA ALA A 39 -11.08 -17.67 -25.58
C ALA A 39 -11.25 -16.19 -25.97
N THR A 40 -11.15 -15.25 -25.02
CA THR A 40 -11.20 -13.81 -25.26
C THR A 40 -9.81 -13.20 -25.49
N GLY A 41 -8.75 -13.97 -25.33
CA GLY A 41 -7.36 -13.55 -25.49
C GLY A 41 -6.77 -12.91 -24.23
N TYR A 42 -7.43 -13.03 -23.08
CA TYR A 42 -6.98 -12.48 -21.80
C TYR A 42 -6.64 -13.58 -20.80
N GLY A 43 -6.10 -13.20 -19.65
CA GLY A 43 -5.84 -14.11 -18.53
C GLY A 43 -4.49 -14.80 -18.56
N ALA A 44 -3.71 -14.69 -19.64
CA ALA A 44 -2.32 -15.19 -19.66
C ALA A 44 -1.43 -14.33 -18.77
N VAL A 45 -0.73 -14.97 -17.82
CA VAL A 45 0.25 -14.32 -16.92
C VAL A 45 1.56 -15.09 -16.96
N SER A 46 2.66 -14.39 -17.27
CA SER A 46 3.98 -15.01 -17.46
C SER A 46 4.83 -15.07 -16.18
N TYR A 47 4.27 -14.72 -15.02
CA TYR A 47 4.97 -14.69 -13.74
C TYR A 47 4.05 -15.10 -12.60
N ASP A 48 4.65 -15.56 -11.52
CA ASP A 48 3.95 -15.82 -10.27
C ASP A 48 3.74 -14.52 -9.50
N TYR A 49 2.64 -14.40 -8.77
CA TYR A 49 2.34 -13.20 -8.00
C TYR A 49 1.52 -13.50 -6.74
N TYR A 50 1.40 -12.51 -5.88
CA TYR A 50 0.50 -12.54 -4.73
C TYR A 50 -0.66 -11.59 -4.97
N ILE A 51 -1.85 -11.99 -4.56
CA ILE A 51 -3.05 -11.18 -4.61
C ILE A 51 -3.69 -11.13 -3.22
N GLY A 52 -4.32 -10.00 -2.87
CA GLY A 52 -5.11 -9.90 -1.64
C GLY A 52 -6.19 -10.98 -1.61
N LYS A 53 -6.28 -11.69 -0.49
CA LYS A 53 -7.28 -12.74 -0.27
C LYS A 53 -8.67 -12.15 -0.15
N HIS A 54 -8.75 -10.94 0.35
CA HIS A 54 -9.96 -10.16 0.55
C HIS A 54 -9.83 -8.79 -0.10
N GLU A 55 -10.94 -8.12 -0.26
CA GLU A 55 -10.98 -6.72 -0.66
C GLU A 55 -10.29 -5.85 0.38
N VAL A 56 -9.67 -4.74 -0.05
CA VAL A 56 -9.05 -3.77 0.86
C VAL A 56 -10.10 -3.16 1.77
N THR A 57 -9.87 -3.20 3.07
CA THR A 57 -10.76 -2.68 4.09
C THR A 57 -10.65 -1.17 4.29
N ASN A 58 -11.65 -0.56 4.93
CA ASN A 58 -11.58 0.85 5.32
C ASN A 58 -10.43 1.11 6.29
N SER A 59 -10.09 0.18 7.20
CA SER A 59 -8.96 0.31 8.12
C SER A 59 -7.64 0.36 7.38
N GLU A 60 -7.42 -0.53 6.41
CA GLU A 60 -6.21 -0.56 5.60
C GLU A 60 -6.06 0.68 4.73
N TYR A 61 -7.15 1.10 4.07
CA TYR A 61 -7.13 2.29 3.23
C TYR A 61 -6.97 3.58 4.04
N SER A 62 -7.54 3.66 5.25
CA SER A 62 -7.35 4.78 6.17
C SER A 62 -5.88 4.91 6.61
N SER A 63 -5.18 3.79 6.81
CA SER A 63 -3.74 3.80 7.11
C SER A 63 -2.92 4.40 5.97
N PHE A 64 -3.26 4.04 4.74
CA PHE A 64 -2.66 4.62 3.54
C PHE A 64 -2.92 6.13 3.43
N LEU A 65 -4.17 6.57 3.62
CA LEU A 65 -4.50 7.99 3.60
C LEU A 65 -3.71 8.78 4.65
N ASN A 66 -3.61 8.27 5.87
CA ASN A 66 -2.84 8.93 6.93
C ASN A 66 -1.33 8.97 6.63
N ALA A 67 -0.82 8.03 5.85
CA ALA A 67 0.59 8.00 5.48
C ALA A 67 0.94 9.04 4.40
N ILE A 68 0.05 9.27 3.42
CA ILE A 68 0.44 10.04 2.24
C ILE A 68 -0.51 11.20 1.86
N ALA A 69 -1.69 11.28 2.46
CA ALA A 69 -2.74 12.20 2.01
C ALA A 69 -2.94 13.40 2.97
N ALA A 70 -1.88 13.87 3.65
CA ALA A 70 -1.97 15.05 4.51
C ALA A 70 -2.48 16.31 3.76
N THR A 71 -2.20 16.40 2.45
CA THR A 71 -2.73 17.45 1.55
C THR A 71 -3.85 16.93 0.65
N ASP A 72 -3.95 15.63 0.49
CA ASP A 72 -4.82 14.90 -0.45
C ASP A 72 -4.81 15.47 -1.88
N THR A 73 -3.62 15.76 -2.39
CA THR A 73 -3.39 16.36 -3.72
C THR A 73 -4.01 15.54 -4.85
N TYR A 74 -4.17 14.23 -4.65
CA TYR A 74 -4.70 13.32 -5.66
C TYR A 74 -6.20 13.02 -5.51
N GLY A 75 -6.85 13.56 -4.46
CA GLY A 75 -8.25 13.28 -4.19
C GLY A 75 -8.51 11.81 -3.85
N LEU A 76 -7.63 11.21 -3.05
CA LEU A 76 -7.70 9.80 -2.65
C LEU A 76 -8.87 9.52 -1.71
N TRP A 77 -9.27 10.52 -0.95
CA TRP A 77 -10.43 10.46 -0.08
C TRP A 77 -11.69 10.97 -0.76
N HIS A 78 -12.82 10.34 -0.47
CA HIS A 78 -14.13 10.79 -0.93
C HIS A 78 -15.13 10.76 0.22
N LYS A 79 -15.96 11.78 0.30
CA LYS A 79 -16.97 11.97 1.37
C LYS A 79 -18.00 10.83 1.51
N SER A 80 -18.11 9.94 0.52
CA SER A 80 -18.98 8.76 0.58
C SER A 80 -18.25 7.49 1.02
N MET A 81 -16.97 7.58 1.39
CA MET A 81 -16.26 6.49 2.07
C MET A 81 -16.76 6.38 3.51
N SER A 82 -16.61 5.20 4.11
CA SER A 82 -16.78 5.03 5.56
C SER A 82 -15.50 5.45 6.32
N ILE A 83 -14.87 6.51 5.86
CA ILE A 83 -13.66 7.12 6.43
C ILE A 83 -13.93 8.62 6.52
N GLU A 84 -13.75 9.19 7.70
CA GLU A 84 -13.89 10.61 7.96
C GLU A 84 -12.56 11.33 7.76
N GLN A 85 -12.58 12.48 7.10
CA GLN A 85 -11.43 13.38 6.97
C GLN A 85 -11.62 14.55 7.93
N THR A 86 -10.62 14.87 8.73
CA THR A 86 -10.58 16.02 9.63
C THR A 86 -9.31 16.83 9.43
N GLY A 87 -9.32 18.09 9.91
CA GLY A 87 -8.18 19.01 9.74
C GLY A 87 -8.31 19.92 8.51
N SER A 88 -7.18 20.41 8.04
CA SER A 88 -7.07 21.26 6.85
C SER A 88 -5.96 20.74 5.94
N SER A 89 -5.91 21.24 4.71
CA SER A 89 -4.88 20.80 3.74
C SER A 89 -3.47 21.03 4.30
N GLY A 90 -2.69 20.00 4.35
CA GLY A 90 -1.37 19.91 4.97
C GLY A 90 -1.37 19.12 6.29
N ASP A 91 -2.53 19.03 6.96
CA ASP A 91 -2.70 18.33 8.24
C ASP A 91 -3.97 17.47 8.27
N PHE A 92 -4.43 16.97 7.12
CA PHE A 92 -5.55 16.05 7.10
C PHE A 92 -5.23 14.76 7.84
N THR A 93 -6.19 14.32 8.64
CA THR A 93 -6.20 13.02 9.31
C THR A 93 -7.47 12.26 8.96
N TYR A 94 -7.35 10.94 8.96
CA TYR A 94 -8.41 10.05 8.49
C TYR A 94 -8.72 9.01 9.55
N SER A 95 -9.99 8.91 9.91
CA SER A 95 -10.48 7.93 10.88
C SER A 95 -11.64 7.13 10.30
N VAL A 96 -11.66 5.84 10.59
CA VAL A 96 -12.73 4.97 10.13
C VAL A 96 -13.98 5.23 10.95
N VAL A 97 -15.14 5.29 10.29
CA VAL A 97 -16.46 5.32 10.96
C VAL A 97 -16.61 4.09 11.83
N ASP A 98 -17.12 4.26 13.05
CA ASP A 98 -17.27 3.19 14.03
C ASP A 98 -18.01 1.96 13.43
N GLY A 99 -17.46 0.78 13.71
CA GLY A 99 -17.98 -0.49 13.19
C GLY A 99 -17.76 -0.73 11.69
N LYS A 100 -17.06 0.16 10.95
CA LYS A 100 -16.85 0.02 9.50
C LYS A 100 -15.42 -0.40 9.11
N GLY A 101 -14.56 -0.68 10.07
CA GLY A 101 -13.16 -0.99 9.82
C GLY A 101 -12.94 -2.12 8.83
N GLU A 102 -13.59 -3.24 9.06
CA GLU A 102 -13.45 -4.47 8.26
C GLU A 102 -14.34 -4.51 7.01
N HIS A 103 -15.11 -3.46 6.74
CA HIS A 103 -15.88 -3.37 5.50
C HIS A 103 -14.96 -2.95 4.35
N PRO A 104 -15.20 -3.45 3.12
CA PRO A 104 -14.47 -3.02 1.94
C PRO A 104 -14.53 -1.51 1.74
N VAL A 105 -13.41 -0.91 1.38
CA VAL A 105 -13.38 0.49 0.97
C VAL A 105 -14.08 0.68 -0.37
N VAL A 106 -14.81 1.76 -0.53
CA VAL A 106 -15.53 2.12 -1.76
C VAL A 106 -15.00 3.44 -2.33
N ARG A 107 -15.39 3.75 -3.58
CA ARG A 107 -14.97 4.99 -4.26
C ARG A 107 -13.47 5.10 -4.58
N VAL A 108 -12.80 3.98 -4.68
CA VAL A 108 -11.39 3.88 -5.13
C VAL A 108 -11.40 3.65 -6.64
N ASN A 109 -10.76 4.52 -7.40
CA ASN A 109 -10.58 4.33 -8.83
C ASN A 109 -9.28 3.58 -9.14
N PHE A 110 -9.02 3.26 -10.41
CA PHE A 110 -7.83 2.52 -10.82
C PHE A 110 -6.52 3.20 -10.40
N PHE A 111 -6.43 4.52 -10.55
CA PHE A 111 -5.21 5.25 -10.21
C PHE A 111 -4.97 5.31 -8.69
N ASP A 112 -6.04 5.38 -7.91
CA ASP A 112 -5.95 5.33 -6.44
C ASP A 112 -5.51 3.94 -5.99
N ALA A 113 -6.06 2.88 -6.59
CA ALA A 113 -5.64 1.49 -6.34
C ALA A 113 -4.16 1.27 -6.72
N ALA A 114 -3.71 1.83 -7.85
CA ALA A 114 -2.30 1.75 -8.25
C ALA A 114 -1.37 2.48 -7.27
N ARG A 115 -1.78 3.64 -6.73
CA ARG A 115 -1.03 4.36 -5.69
C ARG A 115 -0.98 3.57 -4.38
N PHE A 116 -2.10 2.99 -3.98
CA PHE A 116 -2.17 2.13 -2.81
C PHE A 116 -1.22 0.93 -2.94
N ALA A 117 -1.26 0.23 -4.06
CA ALA A 117 -0.38 -0.90 -4.33
C ALA A 117 1.11 -0.49 -4.33
N ASN A 118 1.44 0.66 -4.92
CA ASN A 118 2.80 1.19 -4.91
C ASN A 118 3.26 1.53 -3.48
N TRP A 119 2.39 2.12 -2.68
CA TRP A 119 2.69 2.42 -1.28
C TRP A 119 2.91 1.14 -0.45
N LEU A 120 2.12 0.10 -0.68
CA LEU A 120 2.33 -1.21 -0.02
C LEU A 120 3.70 -1.81 -0.30
N MET A 121 4.23 -1.60 -1.49
CA MET A 121 5.51 -2.17 -1.92
C MET A 121 6.71 -1.33 -1.51
N ASN A 122 6.56 -0.01 -1.41
CA ASN A 122 7.70 0.91 -1.30
C ASN A 122 7.64 1.83 -0.07
N GLY A 123 6.55 1.85 0.68
CA GLY A 123 6.36 2.70 1.87
C GLY A 123 5.89 4.10 1.55
#